data_50c315eb0f54d84af5d730c0a6f828bf
#
_entry.id   50c315eb0f54d84af5d730c0a6f828bf
#
_cell.length_a   1.000
_cell.length_b   1.000
_cell.length_c   1.000
_cell.angle_alpha   90.00
_cell.angle_beta   90.00
_cell.angle_gamma   90.00
#
_symmetry.space_group_name_H-M   'P 1'
#
loop_
_entity.id
_entity.type
_entity.pdbx_description
1 polymer ?
#
loop_
_entity_poly.entity_id
_entity_poly.type
_entity_poly.pdbx_seq_one_letter_code
_entity_poly.pdbx_strand_id
1 'polypeptide(L)'
;MGEEADVRSRASRVQQLTMQKNLVGAVIASLENPPVNSTSDHIKQSNAQTVFAALQACSKADVATVVQALTPDLEDVLMKYLYRGLAVPQNNASLLEWHGHLVAKAGNGCIVRALTDRKLV
;
A
#
# COMPACT_ATOMS: atom_id res chain seq x y z
N MET A 1 -16.95 5.95 -14.16
CA MET A 1 -17.82 5.80 -13.10
C MET A 1 -17.18 5.02 -12.00
N GLY A 2 -17.27 3.93 -11.66
CA GLY A 2 -16.85 3.24 -10.44
C GLY A 2 -15.41 3.46 -9.99
N GLU A 3 -14.43 3.17 -10.86
CA GLU A 3 -13.02 3.11 -10.45
C GLU A 3 -12.47 4.46 -9.99
N GLU A 4 -12.73 5.51 -10.74
CA GLU A 4 -12.21 6.83 -10.38
C GLU A 4 -12.89 7.37 -9.13
N ALA A 5 -14.20 7.19 -9.01
CA ALA A 5 -14.95 7.59 -7.84
C ALA A 5 -14.49 6.80 -6.60
N ASP A 6 -14.25 5.50 -6.76
CA ASP A 6 -13.77 4.64 -5.67
C ASP A 6 -12.39 5.08 -5.18
N VAL A 7 -11.48 5.42 -6.11
CA VAL A 7 -10.14 5.90 -5.74
C VAL A 7 -10.23 7.23 -4.99
N ARG A 8 -11.09 8.15 -5.44
CA ARG A 8 -11.28 9.44 -4.75
C ARG A 8 -11.87 9.26 -3.36
N SER A 9 -12.89 8.42 -3.22
CA SER A 9 -13.51 8.13 -1.93
C SER A 9 -12.49 7.52 -0.98
N ARG A 10 -11.68 6.61 -1.49
CA ARG A 10 -10.63 5.97 -0.70
C ARG A 10 -9.59 7.00 -0.25
N ALA A 11 -9.16 7.88 -1.14
CA ALA A 11 -8.19 8.92 -0.80
C ALA A 11 -8.72 9.83 0.31
N SER A 12 -9.99 10.23 0.23
CA SER A 12 -10.62 11.04 1.26
C SER A 12 -10.69 10.31 2.60
N ARG A 13 -11.06 9.04 2.57
CA ARG A 13 -11.16 8.22 3.77
C ARG A 13 -9.79 8.02 4.42
N VAL A 14 -8.77 7.74 3.62
CA VAL A 14 -7.40 7.57 4.10
C VAL A 14 -6.90 8.86 4.74
N GLN A 15 -7.13 9.99 4.10
CA GLN A 15 -6.73 11.28 4.64
C GLN A 15 -7.41 11.54 5.98
N GLN A 16 -8.70 11.27 6.08
CA GLN A 16 -9.47 11.45 7.31
C GLN A 16 -8.91 10.58 8.43
N LEU A 17 -8.65 9.29 8.15
CA LEU A 17 -8.08 8.37 9.13
C LEU A 17 -6.68 8.81 9.56
N THR A 18 -5.89 9.32 8.63
CA THR A 18 -4.55 9.85 8.95
C THR A 18 -4.65 11.06 9.88
N MET A 19 -5.59 11.95 9.63
CA MET A 19 -5.81 13.12 10.48
C MET A 19 -6.28 12.72 11.88
N GLN A 20 -7.00 11.62 12.00
CA GLN A 20 -7.44 11.07 13.28
C GLN A 20 -6.34 10.26 13.98
N LYS A 21 -5.16 10.17 13.35
CA LYS A 21 -4.03 9.37 13.83
C LYS A 21 -4.33 7.87 13.90
N ASN A 22 -5.33 7.42 13.13
CA ASN A 22 -5.62 5.99 12.98
C ASN A 22 -4.81 5.47 11.79
N LEU A 23 -3.52 5.33 11.98
CA LEU A 23 -2.58 4.98 10.90
C LEU A 23 -2.77 3.55 10.43
N VAL A 24 -3.09 2.63 11.33
CA VAL A 24 -3.42 1.25 10.95
C VAL A 24 -4.62 1.24 10.01
N GLY A 25 -5.71 1.92 10.39
CA GLY A 25 -6.90 2.01 9.55
C GLY A 25 -6.62 2.70 8.22
N ALA A 26 -5.81 3.76 8.23
CA ALA A 26 -5.46 4.49 7.02
C ALA A 26 -4.74 3.61 6.01
N VAL A 27 -3.73 2.86 6.45
CA VAL A 27 -2.97 1.96 5.56
C VAL A 27 -3.87 0.84 5.05
N ILE A 28 -4.65 0.20 5.94
CA ILE A 28 -5.54 -0.88 5.53
C ILE A 28 -6.56 -0.36 4.49
N ALA A 29 -7.18 0.79 4.74
CA ALA A 29 -8.13 1.37 3.80
C ALA A 29 -7.49 1.66 2.44
N SER A 30 -6.23 2.11 2.43
CA SER A 30 -5.51 2.39 1.19
C SER A 30 -5.21 1.13 0.37
N LEU A 31 -5.09 -0.02 1.03
CA LEU A 31 -4.75 -1.29 0.38
C LEU A 31 -5.97 -2.10 -0.06
N GLU A 32 -7.15 -1.78 0.45
CA GLU A 32 -8.36 -2.53 0.11
C GLU A 32 -8.77 -2.28 -1.35
N ASN A 33 -9.18 -3.35 -2.03
CA ASN A 33 -9.75 -3.30 -3.39
C ASN A 33 -8.90 -2.43 -4.36
N PRO A 34 -7.61 -2.78 -4.58
CA PRO A 34 -6.79 -2.01 -5.50
C PRO A 34 -7.33 -2.11 -6.92
N PRO A 35 -7.14 -1.08 -7.79
CA PRO A 35 -7.68 -1.06 -9.14
C PRO A 35 -6.87 -1.93 -10.11
N VAL A 36 -6.70 -3.22 -9.79
CA VAL A 36 -5.88 -4.15 -10.57
C VAL A 36 -6.47 -4.44 -11.95
N ASN A 37 -7.79 -4.34 -12.08
CA ASN A 37 -8.48 -4.59 -13.36
C ASN A 37 -8.59 -3.33 -14.23
N SER A 38 -8.13 -2.19 -13.74
CA SER A 38 -8.16 -0.95 -14.50
C SER A 38 -7.13 -0.98 -15.62
N THR A 39 -7.51 -0.47 -16.80
CA THR A 39 -6.58 -0.25 -17.89
C THR A 39 -5.99 1.15 -17.87
N SER A 40 -6.44 2.00 -16.95
CA SER A 40 -5.96 3.37 -16.83
C SER A 40 -4.78 3.47 -15.87
N ASP A 41 -3.62 3.83 -16.39
CA ASP A 41 -2.45 4.08 -15.55
C ASP A 41 -2.67 5.24 -14.60
N HIS A 42 -3.47 6.24 -15.01
CA HIS A 42 -3.79 7.39 -14.18
C HIS A 42 -4.53 6.97 -12.90
N ILE A 43 -5.51 6.07 -13.02
CA ILE A 43 -6.25 5.56 -11.86
C ILE A 43 -5.33 4.78 -10.93
N LYS A 44 -4.50 3.91 -11.50
CA LYS A 44 -3.54 3.13 -10.72
C LYS A 44 -2.53 4.04 -10.02
N GLN A 45 -2.04 5.06 -10.71
CA GLN A 45 -1.10 6.03 -10.15
C GLN A 45 -1.73 6.83 -9.02
N SER A 46 -2.96 7.28 -9.19
CA SER A 46 -3.69 8.01 -8.14
C SER A 46 -3.84 7.18 -6.88
N ASN A 47 -4.20 5.91 -7.04
CA ASN A 47 -4.34 5.02 -5.89
C ASN A 47 -2.98 4.74 -5.23
N ALA A 48 -1.93 4.57 -6.03
CA ALA A 48 -0.58 4.37 -5.50
C ALA A 48 -0.12 5.57 -4.68
N GLN A 49 -0.42 6.79 -5.12
CA GLN A 49 -0.09 7.99 -4.36
C GLN A 49 -0.79 8.01 -3.00
N THR A 50 -2.05 7.58 -2.97
CA THR A 50 -2.79 7.46 -1.71
C THR A 50 -2.12 6.47 -0.76
N VAL A 51 -1.71 5.31 -1.27
CA VAL A 51 -1.02 4.29 -0.47
C VAL A 51 0.31 4.86 0.07
N PHE A 52 1.10 5.47 -0.79
CA PHE A 52 2.42 5.99 -0.37
C PHE A 52 2.28 7.11 0.65
N ALA A 53 1.26 7.97 0.52
CA ALA A 53 0.99 9.01 1.50
C ALA A 53 0.67 8.41 2.87
N ALA A 54 -0.14 7.36 2.90
CA ALA A 54 -0.46 6.66 4.14
C ALA A 54 0.78 6.02 4.77
N LEU A 55 1.63 5.40 3.95
CA LEU A 55 2.86 4.78 4.45
C LEU A 55 3.83 5.83 5.02
N GLN A 56 3.94 6.98 4.37
CA GLN A 56 4.83 8.04 4.81
C GLN A 56 4.35 8.72 6.10
N ALA A 57 3.07 8.66 6.40
CA ALA A 57 2.52 9.20 7.63
C ALA A 57 2.91 8.37 8.86
N CYS A 58 3.38 7.16 8.68
CA CYS A 58 3.73 6.24 9.77
C CYS A 58 5.17 6.48 10.23
N SER A 59 5.37 6.49 11.56
CA SER A 59 6.71 6.44 12.15
C SER A 59 7.23 5.01 12.13
N LYS A 60 8.50 4.82 12.53
CA LYS A 60 9.09 3.48 12.61
C LYS A 60 8.28 2.54 13.50
N ALA A 61 7.81 3.05 14.64
CA ALA A 61 6.98 2.25 15.56
C ALA A 61 5.65 1.88 14.91
N ASP A 62 5.06 2.81 14.15
CA ASP A 62 3.80 2.57 13.45
C ASP A 62 3.93 1.50 12.39
N VAL A 63 5.07 1.46 11.68
CA VAL A 63 5.31 0.44 10.64
C VAL A 63 5.14 -0.97 11.19
N ALA A 64 5.77 -1.24 12.32
CA ALA A 64 5.67 -2.56 12.96
C ALA A 64 4.22 -2.88 13.34
N THR A 65 3.52 -1.92 13.94
CA THR A 65 2.13 -2.09 14.37
C THR A 65 1.21 -2.37 13.17
N VAL A 66 1.36 -1.59 12.10
CA VAL A 66 0.53 -1.75 10.89
C VAL A 66 0.77 -3.11 10.26
N VAL A 67 2.02 -3.51 10.08
CA VAL A 67 2.38 -4.79 9.45
C VAL A 67 1.77 -5.95 10.22
N GLN A 68 1.80 -5.90 11.56
CA GLN A 68 1.20 -6.95 12.38
C GLN A 68 -0.32 -7.04 12.23
N ALA A 69 -0.97 -5.96 11.86
CA ALA A 69 -2.43 -5.91 11.67
C ALA A 69 -2.88 -6.37 10.30
N LEU A 70 -1.97 -6.55 9.34
CA LEU A 70 -2.33 -6.92 7.97
C LEU A 70 -2.73 -8.39 7.86
N THR A 71 -3.75 -8.67 7.04
CA THR A 71 -4.09 -10.03 6.63
C THR A 71 -3.15 -10.50 5.52
N PRO A 72 -3.04 -11.81 5.25
CA PRO A 72 -2.20 -12.29 4.15
C PRO A 72 -2.51 -11.64 2.79
N ASP A 73 -3.79 -11.42 2.49
CA ASP A 73 -4.19 -10.77 1.24
C ASP A 73 -3.64 -9.34 1.17
N LEU A 74 -3.74 -8.59 2.26
CA LEU A 74 -3.24 -7.23 2.33
C LEU A 74 -1.72 -7.18 2.31
N GLU A 75 -1.06 -8.17 2.88
CA GLU A 75 0.40 -8.30 2.81
C GLU A 75 0.87 -8.39 1.35
N ASP A 76 0.18 -9.19 0.56
CA ASP A 76 0.52 -9.34 -0.86
C ASP A 76 0.30 -8.04 -1.63
N VAL A 77 -0.80 -7.34 -1.35
CA VAL A 77 -1.09 -6.05 -1.98
C VAL A 77 -0.03 -5.01 -1.60
N LEU A 78 0.32 -4.92 -0.32
CA LEU A 78 1.35 -3.99 0.13
C LEU A 78 2.69 -4.28 -0.55
N MET A 79 3.07 -5.54 -0.67
CA MET A 79 4.33 -5.89 -1.33
C MET A 79 4.36 -5.41 -2.78
N LYS A 80 3.24 -5.51 -3.50
CA LYS A 80 3.14 -5.00 -4.88
C LYS A 80 3.36 -3.49 -4.93
N TYR A 81 2.76 -2.74 -4.00
CA TYR A 81 2.95 -1.30 -3.93
C TYR A 81 4.39 -0.93 -3.57
N LEU A 82 5.02 -1.69 -2.68
CA LEU A 82 6.42 -1.45 -2.33
C LEU A 82 7.33 -1.59 -3.55
N TYR A 83 7.11 -2.62 -4.36
CA TYR A 83 7.92 -2.77 -5.57
C TYR A 83 7.60 -1.70 -6.61
N ARG A 84 6.34 -1.27 -6.70
CA ARG A 84 6.00 -0.14 -7.57
C ARG A 84 6.76 1.12 -7.15
N GLY A 85 6.81 1.40 -5.85
CA GLY A 85 7.51 2.57 -5.33
C GLY A 85 9.03 2.46 -5.44
N LEU A 86 9.58 1.27 -5.21
CA LEU A 86 11.02 1.05 -5.29
C LEU A 86 11.55 1.13 -6.72
N ALA A 87 10.69 0.99 -7.72
CA ALA A 87 11.08 1.18 -9.12
C ALA A 87 11.41 2.64 -9.44
N VAL A 88 10.96 3.58 -8.61
CA VAL A 88 11.25 5.01 -8.77
C VAL A 88 12.43 5.36 -7.85
N PRO A 89 13.52 5.95 -8.37
CA PRO A 89 14.73 6.18 -7.57
C PRO A 89 14.62 7.42 -6.66
N GLN A 90 13.56 7.52 -5.86
CA GLN A 90 13.32 8.64 -4.95
C GLN A 90 12.75 8.14 -3.63
N ASN A 91 13.29 8.62 -2.51
CA ASN A 91 12.75 8.41 -1.16
C ASN A 91 12.48 6.95 -0.81
N ASN A 92 13.42 6.07 -1.16
CA ASN A 92 13.23 4.64 -0.99
C ASN A 92 13.49 4.16 0.43
N ALA A 93 14.07 4.96 1.30
CA ALA A 93 14.45 4.54 2.66
C ALA A 93 13.23 4.06 3.45
N SER A 94 12.13 4.81 3.39
CA SER A 94 10.88 4.44 4.08
C SER A 94 10.30 3.14 3.51
N LEU A 95 10.31 3.00 2.19
CA LEU A 95 9.79 1.81 1.54
C LEU A 95 10.61 0.57 1.87
N LEU A 96 11.93 0.71 1.97
CA LEU A 96 12.80 -0.40 2.36
C LEU A 96 12.53 -0.84 3.80
N GLU A 97 12.22 0.08 4.69
CA GLU A 97 11.84 -0.24 6.06
C GLU A 97 10.54 -1.04 6.09
N TRP A 98 9.53 -0.61 5.35
CA TRP A 98 8.29 -1.36 5.21
C TRP A 98 8.55 -2.77 4.65
N HIS A 99 9.40 -2.86 3.64
CA HIS A 99 9.78 -4.14 3.03
C HIS A 99 10.39 -5.09 4.05
N GLY A 100 11.33 -4.60 4.87
CA GLY A 100 11.97 -5.41 5.90
C GLY A 100 10.99 -5.98 6.91
N HIS A 101 10.10 -5.14 7.42
CA HIS A 101 9.07 -5.58 8.37
C HIS A 101 8.10 -6.57 7.74
N LEU A 102 7.70 -6.32 6.50
CA LEU A 102 6.74 -7.19 5.81
C LEU A 102 7.33 -8.56 5.54
N VAL A 103 8.58 -8.64 5.09
CA VAL A 103 9.26 -9.91 4.85
C VAL A 103 9.44 -10.69 6.14
N ALA A 104 9.76 -10.00 7.24
CA ALA A 104 9.92 -10.65 8.54
C ALA A 104 8.63 -11.33 9.01
N LYS A 105 7.47 -10.75 8.69
CA LYS A 105 6.17 -11.32 9.07
C LYS A 105 5.67 -12.35 8.05
N ALA A 106 5.68 -11.99 6.76
CA ALA A 106 5.01 -12.75 5.70
C ALA A 106 5.90 -13.82 5.07
N GLY A 107 7.22 -13.67 5.17
CA GLY A 107 8.17 -14.58 4.55
C GLY A 107 8.39 -14.31 3.06
N ASN A 108 9.27 -15.08 2.45
CA ASN A 108 9.70 -14.87 1.07
C ASN A 108 8.60 -15.17 0.03
N GLY A 109 7.59 -15.97 0.39
CA GLY A 109 6.48 -16.28 -0.50
C GLY A 109 5.73 -15.03 -0.94
N CYS A 110 5.63 -14.04 -0.07
CA CYS A 110 5.00 -12.76 -0.40
C CYS A 110 5.75 -12.03 -1.53
N ILE A 111 7.08 -12.07 -1.50
CA ILE A 111 7.92 -11.48 -2.54
C ILE A 111 7.66 -12.18 -3.87
N VAL A 112 7.67 -13.51 -3.86
CA VAL A 112 7.47 -14.31 -5.08
C VAL A 112 6.10 -14.00 -5.68
N ARG A 113 5.05 -13.97 -4.86
CA ARG A 113 3.69 -13.66 -5.33
C ARG A 113 3.61 -12.27 -5.93
N ALA A 114 4.25 -11.27 -5.31
CA ALA A 114 4.22 -9.90 -5.81
C ALA A 114 4.92 -9.78 -7.17
N LEU A 115 6.00 -10.53 -7.38
CA LEU A 115 6.77 -10.44 -8.62
C LEU A 115 6.16 -11.27 -9.75
N THR A 116 5.43 -12.33 -9.44
CA THR A 116 4.89 -13.26 -10.44
C THR A 116 3.42 -13.04 -10.76
N ASP A 117 2.68 -12.34 -9.91
CA ASP A 117 1.26 -12.08 -10.14
C ASP A 117 1.08 -11.15 -11.33
N ARG A 118 0.15 -11.50 -12.21
CA ARG A 118 -0.17 -10.70 -13.40
C ARG A 118 -1.03 -9.48 -13.08
N LYS A 119 -1.70 -9.46 -11.92
CA LYS A 119 -2.56 -8.34 -11.52
C LYS A 119 -1.70 -7.29 -10.84
N LEU A 120 -1.34 -6.27 -11.60
CA LEU A 120 -0.52 -5.17 -11.12
C LEU A 120 -1.39 -4.08 -10.48
N VAL A 121 -0.86 -3.48 -9.45
CA VAL A 121 -1.49 -2.34 -8.80
C VAL A 121 -1.09 -1.04 -9.50
#